data_f679abf6aaeb939309e963b46bb68355
#
_entry.id   f679abf6aaeb939309e963b46bb68355
#
_cell.length_a   1.000
_cell.length_b   1.000
_cell.length_c   1.000
_cell.angle_alpha   90.00
_cell.angle_beta   90.00
_cell.angle_gamma   90.00
#
_symmetry.space_group_name_H-M   'P 1'
#
loop_
_entity.id
_entity.type
_entity.pdbx_description
1 polymer ?
#
loop_
_entity_poly.entity_id
_entity_poly.type
_entity_poly.pdbx_seq_one_letter_code
_entity_poly.pdbx_strand_id
1 'polypeptide(L)'
;ASPFGLNKNAGKAGPPTRWLGGDAYQTNISEFDKGIEDSGIGKFQYILFDDCNMTGIEVAYELRNATHHIIGSPTEIMAYGMPYKLLWNELSKVNPDYHSICTNFINFYSNYKYGNTPYPYGTISVIDCSQVEGMVNIMKEINASSSLSIVVESDIQSMDGYVPSIFYDMGDYVRKL
;
A
#
# COMPACT_ATOMS: atom_id res chain seq x y z
N ALA A 1 19.19 4.49 9.66
CA ALA A 1 18.85 3.83 8.40
C ALA A 1 17.34 3.70 8.40
N SER A 2 16.66 4.23 7.38
CA SER A 2 15.22 4.04 7.21
C SER A 2 14.94 2.54 7.07
N PRO A 3 14.00 1.96 7.81
CA PRO A 3 13.60 0.57 7.59
C PRO A 3 13.01 0.33 6.19
N PHE A 4 12.79 1.40 5.45
CA PHE A 4 12.23 1.41 4.09
C PHE A 4 13.19 1.99 3.04
N GLY A 5 14.51 1.80 3.24
CA GLY A 5 15.51 2.24 2.27
C GLY A 5 15.23 1.71 0.87
N LEU A 6 15.31 2.55 -0.13
CA LEU A 6 15.33 2.13 -1.54
C LEU A 6 16.52 1.18 -1.75
N ASN A 7 16.32 0.09 -2.46
CA ASN A 7 17.38 -0.85 -2.77
C ASN A 7 18.51 -0.16 -3.54
N LYS A 8 19.63 0.11 -2.89
CA LYS A 8 20.82 0.75 -3.48
C LYS A 8 21.51 -0.13 -4.53
N ASN A 9 21.13 -1.41 -4.63
CA ASN A 9 21.73 -2.38 -5.54
C ASN A 9 20.85 -2.68 -6.76
N ALA A 10 19.78 -1.91 -7.00
CA ALA A 10 18.97 -2.02 -8.22
C ALA A 10 19.77 -1.58 -9.46
N GLY A 11 20.84 -2.29 -9.74
CA GLY A 11 21.56 -2.19 -11.00
C GLY A 11 20.73 -2.79 -12.13
N LYS A 12 20.18 -1.94 -12.99
CA LYS A 12 19.67 -2.28 -14.33
C LYS A 12 18.26 -2.87 -14.49
N ALA A 13 17.43 -2.98 -13.50
CA ALA A 13 16.00 -3.26 -13.72
C ALA A 13 15.21 -2.06 -13.21
N GLY A 14 14.24 -1.59 -13.94
CA GLY A 14 13.29 -0.49 -13.72
C GLY A 14 13.37 0.39 -12.45
N PRO A 15 12.51 1.37 -12.29
CA PRO A 15 12.48 2.19 -11.07
C PRO A 15 12.31 1.29 -9.85
N PRO A 16 12.95 1.62 -8.70
CA PRO A 16 12.87 0.79 -7.51
C PRO A 16 11.41 0.67 -7.06
N THR A 17 10.91 -0.56 -7.11
CA THR A 17 9.63 -0.92 -6.50
C THR A 17 9.83 -1.21 -5.02
N ARG A 18 8.75 -1.30 -4.26
CA ARG A 18 8.82 -1.68 -2.86
C ARG A 18 9.30 -3.12 -2.71
N TRP A 19 9.89 -3.42 -1.57
CA TRP A 19 10.36 -4.76 -1.26
C TRP A 19 9.91 -5.23 0.12
N LEU A 20 9.88 -6.54 0.29
CA LEU A 20 9.63 -7.25 1.54
C LEU A 20 10.95 -7.80 2.10
N GLY A 21 11.05 -7.92 3.41
CA GLY A 21 12.21 -8.49 4.08
C GLY A 21 13.18 -7.46 4.64
N GLY A 22 14.26 -7.94 5.27
CA GLY A 22 15.32 -7.10 5.83
C GLY A 22 16.46 -6.86 4.85
N ASP A 23 17.44 -6.04 5.27
CA ASP A 23 18.54 -5.57 4.42
C ASP A 23 19.35 -6.67 3.70
N ALA A 24 19.36 -7.88 4.24
CA ALA A 24 20.12 -9.00 3.67
C ALA A 24 19.27 -9.90 2.74
N TYR A 25 17.94 -9.83 2.82
CA TYR A 25 17.03 -10.72 2.13
C TYR A 25 15.82 -9.93 1.61
N GLN A 26 16.07 -8.99 0.71
CA GLN A 26 15.05 -8.17 0.11
C GLN A 26 14.43 -8.87 -1.10
N THR A 27 13.09 -8.92 -1.12
CA THR A 27 12.30 -9.36 -2.27
C THR A 27 11.50 -8.18 -2.78
N ASN A 28 11.68 -7.80 -4.03
CA ASN A 28 10.85 -6.78 -4.66
C ASN A 28 9.41 -7.26 -4.81
N ILE A 29 8.46 -6.34 -4.83
CA ILE A 29 7.04 -6.68 -5.05
C ILE A 29 6.85 -7.42 -6.38
N SER A 30 7.58 -7.05 -7.43
CA SER A 30 7.53 -7.76 -8.72
C SER A 30 8.08 -9.20 -8.65
N GLU A 31 9.08 -9.45 -7.81
CA GLU A 31 9.59 -10.80 -7.57
C GLU A 31 8.62 -11.62 -6.71
N PHE A 32 7.94 -10.97 -5.78
CA PHE A 32 6.88 -11.58 -4.96
C PHE A 32 5.69 -11.97 -5.83
N ASP A 33 5.22 -11.07 -6.72
CA ASP A 33 4.18 -11.33 -7.71
C ASP A 33 4.55 -12.53 -8.58
N LYS A 34 5.75 -12.51 -9.16
CA LYS A 34 6.25 -13.63 -9.97
C LYS A 34 6.30 -14.94 -9.19
N GLY A 35 6.70 -14.91 -7.92
CA GLY A 35 6.70 -16.11 -7.06
C GLY A 35 5.30 -16.69 -6.87
N ILE A 36 4.28 -15.84 -6.76
CA ILE A 36 2.87 -16.27 -6.70
C ILE A 36 2.45 -16.90 -8.04
N GLU A 37 2.74 -16.26 -9.17
CA GLU A 37 2.44 -16.79 -10.50
C GLU A 37 3.11 -18.15 -10.72
N ASP A 38 4.41 -18.25 -10.46
CA ASP A 38 5.21 -19.47 -10.64
C ASP A 38 4.75 -20.62 -9.72
N SER A 39 4.12 -20.32 -8.59
CA SER A 39 3.59 -21.33 -7.66
C SER A 39 2.39 -22.10 -8.21
N GLY A 40 1.68 -21.54 -9.19
CA GLY A 40 0.45 -22.11 -9.74
C GLY A 40 -0.74 -22.14 -8.80
N ILE A 41 -0.67 -21.46 -7.64
CA ILE A 41 -1.76 -21.40 -6.64
C ILE A 41 -2.99 -20.68 -7.22
N GLY A 42 -2.79 -19.80 -8.20
CA GLY A 42 -3.82 -18.95 -8.75
C GLY A 42 -3.99 -17.64 -7.96
N LYS A 43 -5.06 -16.93 -8.24
CA LYS A 43 -5.31 -15.59 -7.69
C LYS A 43 -5.88 -15.66 -6.29
N PHE A 44 -5.24 -14.98 -5.32
CA PHE A 44 -5.74 -14.88 -3.97
C PHE A 44 -7.02 -14.03 -3.88
N GLN A 45 -7.88 -14.32 -2.91
CA GLN A 45 -9.03 -13.47 -2.59
C GLN A 45 -8.57 -12.08 -2.13
N TYR A 46 -7.57 -12.05 -1.27
CA TYR A 46 -6.87 -10.84 -0.87
C TYR A 46 -5.44 -11.15 -0.41
N ILE A 47 -4.59 -10.12 -0.45
CA ILE A 47 -3.30 -10.08 0.26
C ILE A 47 -3.41 -8.97 1.29
N LEU A 48 -3.12 -9.30 2.56
CA LEU A 48 -3.07 -8.33 3.65
C LEU A 48 -1.61 -8.07 3.99
N PHE A 49 -1.22 -6.82 3.94
CA PHE A 49 0.09 -6.35 4.37
C PHE A 49 0.02 -5.75 5.77
N ASP A 50 0.74 -6.36 6.71
CA ASP A 50 0.97 -5.81 8.05
C ASP A 50 2.28 -5.03 8.05
N ASP A 51 2.35 -4.05 7.17
CA ASP A 51 3.53 -3.21 6.94
C ASP A 51 3.12 -1.82 6.48
N CYS A 52 4.02 -0.84 6.65
CA CYS A 52 3.78 0.56 6.31
C CYS A 52 3.72 0.77 4.81
N ASN A 53 2.84 1.70 4.37
CA ASN A 53 2.78 2.21 2.99
C ASN A 53 2.58 1.11 1.90
N MET A 54 1.97 -0.02 2.22
CA MET A 54 1.81 -1.15 1.28
C MET A 54 0.55 -1.07 0.42
N THR A 55 -0.27 -0.03 0.55
CA THR A 55 -1.41 0.22 -0.34
C THR A 55 -1.17 1.40 -1.29
N GLY A 56 0.08 1.58 -1.72
CA GLY A 56 0.42 2.45 -2.84
C GLY A 56 -0.05 1.86 -4.18
N ILE A 57 -0.27 2.74 -5.16
CA ILE A 57 -0.74 2.34 -6.49
C ILE A 57 0.27 1.44 -7.22
N GLU A 58 1.55 1.63 -6.96
CA GLU A 58 2.63 0.82 -7.52
C GLU A 58 2.53 -0.63 -7.05
N VAL A 59 2.29 -0.83 -5.75
CA VAL A 59 2.08 -2.16 -5.17
C VAL A 59 0.82 -2.81 -5.76
N ALA A 60 -0.25 -2.03 -5.88
CA ALA A 60 -1.50 -2.51 -6.44
C ALA A 60 -1.36 -2.91 -7.91
N TYR A 61 -0.60 -2.13 -8.69
CA TYR A 61 -0.34 -2.43 -10.09
C TYR A 61 0.46 -3.72 -10.26
N GLU A 62 1.53 -3.90 -9.50
CA GLU A 62 2.35 -5.12 -9.54
C GLU A 62 1.50 -6.36 -9.19
N LEU A 63 0.72 -6.30 -8.12
CA LEU A 63 -0.02 -7.46 -7.58
C LEU A 63 -1.42 -7.66 -8.19
N ARG A 64 -1.83 -6.85 -9.19
CA ARG A 64 -3.20 -6.89 -9.74
C ARG A 64 -3.60 -8.25 -10.35
N ASN A 65 -2.62 -9.05 -10.75
CA ASN A 65 -2.84 -10.39 -11.28
C ASN A 65 -2.77 -11.47 -10.19
N ALA A 66 -2.05 -11.21 -9.10
CA ALA A 66 -1.87 -12.16 -8.00
C ALA A 66 -3.03 -12.19 -7.01
N THR A 67 -3.78 -11.09 -6.87
CA THR A 67 -4.86 -10.99 -5.89
C THR A 67 -6.07 -10.19 -6.40
N HIS A 68 -7.25 -10.47 -5.83
CA HIS A 68 -8.45 -9.67 -6.10
C HIS A 68 -8.45 -8.37 -5.30
N HIS A 69 -7.95 -8.39 -4.07
CA HIS A 69 -7.90 -7.20 -3.22
C HIS A 69 -6.57 -7.11 -2.48
N ILE A 70 -6.15 -5.89 -2.18
CA ILE A 70 -5.04 -5.60 -1.27
C ILE A 70 -5.58 -4.87 -0.06
N ILE A 71 -5.22 -5.34 1.13
CA ILE A 71 -5.55 -4.71 2.41
C ILE A 71 -4.25 -4.27 3.06
N GLY A 72 -4.17 -3.04 3.52
CA GLY A 72 -2.98 -2.53 4.19
C GLY A 72 -3.09 -1.05 4.52
N SER A 73 -2.01 -0.48 5.01
CA SER A 73 -1.93 0.95 5.30
C SER A 73 -1.32 1.73 4.14
N PRO A 74 -1.93 2.85 3.71
CA PRO A 74 -1.30 3.79 2.77
C PRO A 74 -0.23 4.66 3.41
N THR A 75 -0.19 4.70 4.75
CA THR A 75 0.81 5.43 5.54
C THR A 75 1.60 4.46 6.43
N GLU A 76 2.33 5.00 7.40
CA GLU A 76 2.92 4.18 8.45
C GLU A 76 1.84 3.47 9.29
N ILE A 77 2.12 2.26 9.72
CA ILE A 77 1.32 1.52 10.69
C ILE A 77 2.07 1.46 12.03
N MET A 78 1.31 1.55 13.12
CA MET A 78 1.90 1.45 14.46
C MET A 78 2.55 0.07 14.66
N ALA A 79 3.58 0.01 15.50
CA ALA A 79 4.34 -1.22 15.76
C ALA A 79 3.49 -2.41 16.29
N TYR A 80 2.28 -2.15 16.77
CA TYR A 80 1.33 -3.22 17.09
C TYR A 80 0.84 -3.98 15.85
N GLY A 81 0.81 -3.32 14.69
CA GLY A 81 0.38 -3.91 13.43
C GLY A 81 -1.13 -4.10 13.32
N MET A 82 -1.54 -5.11 12.58
CA MET A 82 -2.95 -5.44 12.39
C MET A 82 -3.55 -6.08 13.65
N PRO A 83 -4.72 -5.61 14.13
CA PRO A 83 -5.39 -6.19 15.29
C PRO A 83 -6.11 -7.50 14.94
N TYR A 84 -5.34 -8.53 14.56
CA TYR A 84 -5.83 -9.79 14.00
C TYR A 84 -6.95 -10.42 14.80
N LYS A 85 -6.90 -10.35 16.13
CA LYS A 85 -7.95 -10.91 17.00
C LYS A 85 -9.34 -10.35 16.70
N LEU A 86 -9.41 -9.06 16.33
CA LEU A 86 -10.67 -8.38 16.00
C LEU A 86 -11.04 -8.57 14.53
N LEU A 87 -10.07 -8.74 13.65
CA LEU A 87 -10.28 -8.86 12.22
C LEU A 87 -10.55 -10.29 11.77
N TRP A 88 -10.16 -11.30 12.57
CA TRP A 88 -10.16 -12.70 12.17
C TRP A 88 -11.50 -13.23 11.67
N ASN A 89 -12.60 -12.81 12.28
CA ASN A 89 -13.94 -13.24 11.86
C ASN A 89 -14.24 -12.88 10.39
N GLU A 90 -13.73 -11.75 9.91
CA GLU A 90 -13.89 -11.35 8.51
C GLU A 90 -12.80 -11.96 7.63
N LEU A 91 -11.55 -11.89 8.08
CA LEU A 91 -10.39 -12.39 7.32
C LEU A 91 -10.49 -13.89 7.02
N SER A 92 -11.16 -14.67 7.86
CA SER A 92 -11.32 -16.13 7.66
C SER A 92 -12.48 -16.53 6.72
N LYS A 93 -13.27 -15.57 6.25
CA LYS A 93 -14.38 -15.84 5.32
C LYS A 93 -13.89 -15.98 3.88
N VAL A 94 -14.59 -16.80 3.12
CA VAL A 94 -14.38 -16.89 1.66
C VAL A 94 -14.69 -15.54 0.98
N ASN A 95 -15.72 -14.85 1.47
CA ASN A 95 -16.10 -13.50 1.02
C ASN A 95 -16.06 -12.55 2.23
N PRO A 96 -14.92 -11.92 2.51
CA PRO A 96 -14.78 -10.97 3.61
C PRO A 96 -15.64 -9.73 3.41
N ASP A 97 -16.18 -9.20 4.50
CA ASP A 97 -16.73 -7.84 4.50
C ASP A 97 -15.58 -6.85 4.77
N TYR A 98 -15.04 -6.30 3.71
CA TYR A 98 -13.92 -5.35 3.77
C TYR A 98 -14.28 -4.07 4.53
N HIS A 99 -15.54 -3.63 4.49
CA HIS A 99 -15.99 -2.48 5.27
C HIS A 99 -15.91 -2.78 6.77
N SER A 100 -16.36 -3.95 7.20
CA SER A 100 -16.23 -4.40 8.60
C SER A 100 -14.77 -4.54 9.02
N ILE A 101 -13.88 -5.02 8.17
CA ILE A 101 -12.43 -5.07 8.44
C ILE A 101 -11.91 -3.66 8.73
N CYS A 102 -12.18 -2.70 7.85
CA CYS A 102 -11.74 -1.31 8.02
C CYS A 102 -12.33 -0.68 9.29
N THR A 103 -13.63 -0.87 9.52
CA THR A 103 -14.31 -0.34 10.71
C THR A 103 -13.71 -0.87 12.01
N ASN A 104 -13.47 -2.18 12.09
CA ASN A 104 -12.87 -2.79 13.27
C ASN A 104 -11.43 -2.32 13.50
N PHE A 105 -10.64 -2.15 12.44
CA PHE A 105 -9.31 -1.58 12.50
C PHE A 105 -9.33 -0.15 13.06
N ILE A 106 -10.15 0.72 12.50
CA ILE A 106 -10.25 2.11 12.93
C ILE A 106 -10.76 2.20 14.38
N ASN A 107 -11.76 1.41 14.75
CA ASN A 107 -12.27 1.35 16.14
C ASN A 107 -11.17 0.92 17.12
N PHE A 108 -10.33 -0.04 16.75
CA PHE A 108 -9.20 -0.45 17.56
C PHE A 108 -8.23 0.73 17.78
N TYR A 109 -7.75 1.33 16.68
CA TYR A 109 -6.75 2.38 16.76
C TYR A 109 -7.28 3.67 17.39
N SER A 110 -8.54 4.01 17.21
CA SER A 110 -9.16 5.17 17.89
C SER A 110 -9.08 5.10 19.42
N ASN A 111 -8.93 3.90 19.97
CA ASN A 111 -8.82 3.66 21.42
C ASN A 111 -7.44 3.13 21.83
N TYR A 112 -6.50 3.02 20.90
CA TYR A 112 -5.20 2.42 21.16
C TYR A 112 -4.36 3.29 22.10
N LYS A 113 -3.68 2.62 23.03
CA LYS A 113 -2.73 3.24 23.96
C LYS A 113 -1.46 2.41 24.03
N TYR A 114 -0.34 3.08 24.11
CA TYR A 114 0.93 2.47 24.50
C TYR A 114 1.23 2.86 25.94
N GLY A 115 1.14 1.91 26.86
CA GLY A 115 1.07 2.21 28.30
C GLY A 115 -0.15 3.06 28.60
N ASN A 116 0.07 4.24 29.19
CA ASN A 116 -0.99 5.21 29.50
C ASN A 116 -1.16 6.31 28.44
N THR A 117 -0.30 6.33 27.43
CA THR A 117 -0.33 7.39 26.40
C THR A 117 -1.26 6.98 25.25
N PRO A 118 -2.26 7.80 24.90
CA PRO A 118 -3.09 7.56 23.72
C PRO A 118 -2.27 7.68 22.43
N TYR A 119 -2.47 6.73 21.54
CA TYR A 119 -1.92 6.73 20.17
C TYR A 119 -3.02 6.39 19.17
N PRO A 120 -4.00 7.29 18.94
CA PRO A 120 -5.16 7.02 18.11
C PRO A 120 -4.83 7.20 16.61
N TYR A 121 -3.73 6.62 16.16
CA TYR A 121 -3.24 6.77 14.80
C TYR A 121 -3.26 5.43 14.09
N GLY A 122 -3.93 5.40 12.95
CA GLY A 122 -3.95 4.23 12.07
C GLY A 122 -4.74 4.53 10.80
N THR A 123 -4.22 4.09 9.69
CA THR A 123 -4.88 4.15 8.39
C THR A 123 -5.00 2.75 7.83
N ILE A 124 -6.07 2.49 7.09
CA ILE A 124 -6.29 1.24 6.37
C ILE A 124 -6.98 1.52 5.05
N SER A 125 -6.57 0.82 4.03
CA SER A 125 -7.20 0.86 2.71
C SER A 125 -7.46 -0.55 2.21
N VAL A 126 -8.47 -0.66 1.36
CA VAL A 126 -8.73 -1.85 0.55
C VAL A 126 -8.74 -1.42 -0.91
N ILE A 127 -7.89 -2.05 -1.72
CA ILE A 127 -7.82 -1.79 -3.15
C ILE A 127 -8.46 -2.95 -3.89
N ASP A 128 -9.41 -2.65 -4.76
CA ASP A 128 -9.94 -3.60 -5.74
C ASP A 128 -8.99 -3.65 -6.94
N CYS A 129 -8.24 -4.74 -7.06
CA CYS A 129 -7.24 -4.91 -8.11
C CYS A 129 -7.86 -4.99 -9.52
N SER A 130 -9.14 -5.27 -9.65
CA SER A 130 -9.82 -5.27 -10.96
C SER A 130 -9.94 -3.88 -11.58
N GLN A 131 -9.83 -2.81 -10.78
CA GLN A 131 -9.96 -1.42 -11.22
C GLN A 131 -8.61 -0.78 -11.58
N VAL A 132 -7.51 -1.41 -11.19
CA VAL A 132 -6.16 -0.79 -11.27
C VAL A 132 -5.75 -0.52 -12.72
N GLU A 133 -5.98 -1.46 -13.64
CA GLU A 133 -5.62 -1.28 -15.06
C GLU A 133 -6.41 -0.12 -15.71
N GLY A 134 -7.71 -0.01 -15.40
CA GLY A 134 -8.56 1.10 -15.86
C GLY A 134 -8.03 2.44 -15.36
N MET A 135 -7.66 2.50 -14.08
CA MET A 135 -7.10 3.70 -13.47
C MET A 135 -5.76 4.11 -14.12
N VAL A 136 -4.86 3.14 -14.38
CA VAL A 136 -3.58 3.41 -15.07
C VAL A 136 -3.81 4.01 -16.46
N ASN A 137 -4.79 3.50 -17.21
CA ASN A 137 -5.11 4.04 -18.54
C ASN A 137 -5.63 5.48 -18.46
N ILE A 138 -6.54 5.76 -17.53
CA ILE A 138 -7.02 7.13 -17.27
C ILE A 138 -5.87 8.05 -16.88
N MET A 139 -4.97 7.60 -16.00
CA MET A 139 -3.81 8.40 -15.60
C MET A 139 -2.85 8.69 -16.75
N LYS A 140 -2.65 7.74 -17.67
CA LYS A 140 -1.86 8.00 -18.89
C LYS A 140 -2.49 9.08 -19.75
N GLU A 141 -3.81 9.08 -19.92
CA GLU A 141 -4.55 10.09 -20.67
C GLU A 141 -4.48 11.47 -20.00
N ILE A 142 -4.67 11.54 -18.68
CA ILE A 142 -4.57 12.77 -17.90
C ILE A 142 -3.16 13.35 -18.03
N ASN A 143 -2.13 12.55 -17.79
CA ASN A 143 -0.74 12.98 -17.86
C ASN A 143 -0.33 13.43 -19.28
N ALA A 144 -0.90 12.84 -20.32
CA ALA A 144 -0.66 13.24 -21.70
C ALA A 144 -1.35 14.58 -22.06
N SER A 145 -2.47 14.91 -21.41
CA SER A 145 -3.26 16.12 -21.66
C SER A 145 -2.90 17.29 -20.74
N SER A 146 -2.24 17.03 -19.63
CA SER A 146 -1.92 18.01 -18.58
C SER A 146 -0.48 18.51 -18.71
N SER A 147 -0.25 19.74 -18.27
CA SER A 147 1.11 20.29 -18.17
C SER A 147 1.71 19.91 -16.82
N LEU A 148 2.41 18.80 -16.77
CA LEU A 148 3.03 18.28 -15.54
C LEU A 148 4.01 19.27 -14.89
N SER A 149 4.51 20.27 -15.65
CA SER A 149 5.39 21.32 -15.13
C SER A 149 4.69 22.30 -14.17
N ILE A 150 3.37 22.25 -14.05
CA ILE A 150 2.58 23.11 -13.15
C ILE A 150 2.45 22.46 -11.76
N VAL A 151 2.59 21.15 -11.66
CA VAL A 151 2.44 20.44 -10.40
C VAL A 151 3.71 20.58 -9.58
N VAL A 152 3.59 21.22 -8.43
CA VAL A 152 4.68 21.38 -7.47
C VAL A 152 4.56 20.31 -6.40
N GLU A 153 5.61 19.51 -6.23
CA GLU A 153 5.63 18.37 -5.30
C GLU A 153 5.22 18.77 -3.87
N SER A 154 5.69 19.92 -3.40
CA SER A 154 5.34 20.46 -2.06
C SER A 154 3.85 20.80 -1.88
N ASP A 155 3.09 20.89 -2.97
CA ASP A 155 1.67 21.22 -2.93
C ASP A 155 0.79 19.96 -2.87
N ILE A 156 1.38 18.77 -3.04
CA ILE A 156 0.69 17.49 -2.96
C ILE A 156 0.78 16.99 -1.53
N GLN A 157 -0.32 16.46 -1.01
CA GLN A 157 -0.33 15.88 0.33
C GLN A 157 0.67 14.73 0.45
N SER A 158 1.65 14.89 1.33
CA SER A 158 2.55 13.83 1.74
C SER A 158 1.81 12.76 2.57
N MET A 159 2.13 11.50 2.32
CA MET A 159 1.60 10.35 3.03
C MET A 159 2.62 9.72 3.99
N ASP A 160 3.79 10.32 4.12
CA ASP A 160 4.88 9.89 4.99
C ASP A 160 5.46 11.06 5.79
N GLY A 161 6.38 10.74 6.71
CA GLY A 161 7.12 11.73 7.51
C GLY A 161 8.56 11.99 7.03
N TYR A 162 8.92 11.54 5.82
CA TYR A 162 10.27 11.72 5.30
C TYR A 162 10.52 13.15 4.78
N VAL A 163 11.80 13.53 4.73
CA VAL A 163 12.24 14.78 4.13
C VAL A 163 13.40 14.49 3.19
N PRO A 164 13.19 14.58 1.85
CA PRO A 164 11.91 14.82 1.17
C PRO A 164 10.95 13.63 1.31
N SER A 165 9.65 13.89 1.17
CA SER A 165 8.63 12.85 1.10
C SER A 165 8.84 11.96 -0.12
N ILE A 166 8.41 10.70 0.00
CA ILE A 166 8.51 9.71 -1.09
C ILE A 166 7.15 9.08 -1.43
N PHE A 167 6.12 9.34 -0.62
CA PHE A 167 4.76 8.89 -0.85
C PHE A 167 3.80 10.06 -0.83
N TYR A 168 2.94 10.14 -1.82
CA TYR A 168 2.00 11.23 -2.03
C TYR A 168 0.59 10.71 -2.27
N ASP A 169 -0.41 11.51 -1.88
CA ASP A 169 -1.81 11.20 -2.15
C ASP A 169 -2.12 11.36 -3.64
N MET A 170 -2.50 10.23 -4.26
CA MET A 170 -2.82 10.21 -5.70
C MET A 170 -4.03 11.06 -6.04
N GLY A 171 -5.06 11.10 -5.16
CA GLY A 171 -6.25 11.92 -5.39
C GLY A 171 -5.91 13.41 -5.32
N ASP A 172 -5.00 13.79 -4.44
CA ASP A 172 -4.52 15.17 -4.37
C ASP A 172 -3.67 15.54 -5.60
N TYR A 173 -2.80 14.64 -6.04
CA TYR A 173 -2.06 14.81 -7.29
C TYR A 173 -2.99 15.08 -8.48
N VAL A 174 -4.02 14.25 -8.65
CA VAL A 174 -4.99 14.40 -9.76
C VAL A 174 -5.74 15.74 -9.67
N ARG A 175 -6.05 16.21 -8.46
CA ARG A 175 -6.70 17.53 -8.28
C ARG A 175 -5.81 18.72 -8.64
N LYS A 176 -4.48 18.55 -8.68
CA LYS A 176 -3.51 19.59 -9.01
C LYS A 176 -3.13 19.62 -10.49
N LEU A 177 -3.53 18.61 -11.26
CA LEU A 177 -3.37 18.57 -12.72
C LEU A 177 -4.42 19.44 -13.42
#